data_5e2aeaaa0b7b1539d2d44edd4c4143fa
#
_entry.id   5e2aeaaa0b7b1539d2d44edd4c4143fa
#
_cell.length_a   1.000
_cell.length_b   1.000
_cell.length_c   1.000
_cell.angle_alpha   90.00
_cell.angle_beta   90.00
_cell.angle_gamma   90.00
#
_symmetry.space_group_name_H-M   'P 1'
#
loop_
_entity.id
_entity.type
_entity.pdbx_description
1 polymer ?
#
loop_
_entity_poly.entity_id
_entity_poly.type
_entity_poly.pdbx_seq_one_letter_code
_entity_poly.pdbx_strand_id
1 'polypeptide(L)'
;MPTIDDRSKSVSGSLTSDTNRKWIDSVYVGAITTMSLALMTLVLAIGCALLWQSMPAIKALGPGFVTGHEWDDATGKYGSAAFLSGTLYSSGIAILVSVPISICSAIFLAELAPKWIRFPITFLIELLAAIPSVVYGLWGIFVLIPLLRDKVMTPALASATIGKIPILKSLLTGAGYGPSMLAAGLLLAIMITPFITAICRDILLAIPTMQRDAAAGLGTTQAETILKVVLPSAAPGLIGAVMLGFGRAFGETMAVTMVIGNMTPNTPDGRSIALFDPGYTIASAMANKFTEATPGIATAALIELGLVLFVTSMLINFFARSLVRLAARRIAA
;
A
#
# COMPACT_ATOMS: atom_id res chain seq x y z
N MET A 1 -42.14 43.31 32.00
CA MET A 1 -40.69 43.31 32.12
C MET A 1 -40.30 42.13 33.00
N PRO A 2 -39.79 41.00 32.51
CA PRO A 2 -39.43 39.86 33.35
C PRO A 2 -38.13 40.22 34.08
N THR A 3 -38.11 39.94 35.36
CA THR A 3 -37.05 40.26 36.30
C THR A 3 -35.82 39.37 36.02
N ILE A 4 -34.63 39.91 36.31
CA ILE A 4 -33.31 39.30 36.07
C ILE A 4 -33.18 37.93 36.81
N ASP A 5 -34.01 37.67 37.79
CA ASP A 5 -34.02 36.44 38.61
C ASP A 5 -34.59 35.20 37.87
N ASP A 6 -35.44 35.42 36.86
CA ASP A 6 -36.06 34.33 36.07
C ASP A 6 -35.10 33.76 34.99
N ARG A 7 -34.10 34.52 34.57
CA ARG A 7 -33.06 34.05 33.63
C ARG A 7 -31.97 33.20 34.31
N SER A 8 -31.71 33.47 35.58
CA SER A 8 -30.72 32.67 36.34
C SER A 8 -31.19 31.26 36.63
N LYS A 9 -32.50 31.06 36.82
CA LYS A 9 -33.12 29.73 37.05
C LYS A 9 -33.24 28.91 35.78
N SER A 10 -33.34 29.54 34.60
CA SER A 10 -33.38 28.79 33.31
C SER A 10 -31.99 28.28 32.86
N VAL A 11 -30.92 28.92 33.29
CA VAL A 11 -29.55 28.51 32.99
C VAL A 11 -29.07 27.38 33.95
N SER A 12 -29.55 27.40 35.23
CA SER A 12 -29.19 26.32 36.16
C SER A 12 -29.93 24.99 35.89
N GLY A 13 -31.09 25.03 35.21
CA GLY A 13 -31.84 23.83 34.82
C GLY A 13 -31.20 23.00 33.70
N SER A 14 -30.26 23.57 32.93
CA SER A 14 -29.59 22.88 31.84
C SER A 14 -28.34 22.05 32.28
N LEU A 15 -27.91 22.24 33.53
CA LEU A 15 -26.71 21.57 34.05
C LEU A 15 -26.99 20.21 34.71
N THR A 16 -28.25 19.85 34.92
CA THR A 16 -28.63 18.57 35.59
C THR A 16 -28.80 17.39 34.59
N SER A 17 -28.67 17.60 33.26
CA SER A 17 -28.67 16.51 32.28
C SER A 17 -27.28 15.82 32.09
N ASP A 18 -26.28 16.26 32.87
CA ASP A 18 -24.87 15.93 32.61
C ASP A 18 -24.44 14.53 33.09
N THR A 19 -25.19 13.95 34.05
CA THR A 19 -24.81 12.64 34.63
C THR A 19 -25.14 11.48 33.70
N ASN A 20 -26.27 11.53 32.98
CA ASN A 20 -26.64 10.50 32.00
C ASN A 20 -25.76 10.58 30.75
N ARG A 21 -25.27 11.76 30.41
CA ARG A 21 -24.35 11.96 29.26
C ARG A 21 -22.96 11.39 29.56
N LYS A 22 -22.44 11.58 30.77
CA LYS A 22 -21.15 11.03 31.20
C LYS A 22 -21.14 9.51 31.21
N TRP A 23 -22.24 8.85 31.55
CA TRP A 23 -22.32 7.40 31.49
C TRP A 23 -22.28 6.88 30.03
N ILE A 24 -23.01 7.52 29.10
CA ILE A 24 -22.99 7.18 27.67
C ILE A 24 -21.58 7.36 27.10
N ASP A 25 -20.92 8.48 27.42
CA ASP A 25 -19.55 8.76 26.98
C ASP A 25 -18.56 7.71 27.55
N SER A 26 -18.73 7.32 28.81
CA SER A 26 -17.88 6.29 29.43
C SER A 26 -18.07 4.91 28.79
N VAL A 27 -19.32 4.54 28.49
CA VAL A 27 -19.62 3.28 27.77
C VAL A 27 -19.06 3.32 26.34
N TYR A 28 -19.22 4.43 25.65
CA TYR A 28 -18.70 4.62 24.30
C TYR A 28 -17.16 4.53 24.25
N VAL A 29 -16.48 5.25 25.13
CA VAL A 29 -15.01 5.19 25.25
C VAL A 29 -14.57 3.78 25.66
N GLY A 30 -15.26 3.16 26.60
CA GLY A 30 -15.01 1.77 27.01
C GLY A 30 -15.14 0.78 25.86
N ALA A 31 -16.20 0.88 25.06
CA ALA A 31 -16.43 0.03 23.89
C ALA A 31 -15.32 0.20 22.82
N ILE A 32 -14.97 1.44 22.50
CA ILE A 32 -13.88 1.72 21.51
C ILE A 32 -12.54 1.20 22.03
N THR A 33 -12.23 1.42 23.31
CA THR A 33 -10.98 0.94 23.92
C THR A 33 -10.92 -0.58 23.89
N THR A 34 -12.01 -1.25 24.24
CA THR A 34 -12.09 -2.73 24.22
C THR A 34 -11.92 -3.27 22.79
N MET A 35 -12.59 -2.67 21.80
CA MET A 35 -12.42 -3.06 20.39
C MET A 35 -11.00 -2.85 19.89
N SER A 36 -10.37 -1.74 20.28
CA SER A 36 -8.97 -1.43 19.92
C SER A 36 -7.99 -2.42 20.54
N LEU A 37 -8.19 -2.79 21.81
CA LEU A 37 -7.40 -3.80 22.50
C LEU A 37 -7.61 -5.19 21.89
N ALA A 38 -8.87 -5.55 21.56
CA ALA A 38 -9.17 -6.82 20.89
C ALA A 38 -8.46 -6.94 19.54
N LEU A 39 -8.46 -5.86 18.72
CA LEU A 39 -7.75 -5.84 17.44
C LEU A 39 -6.23 -6.00 17.66
N MET A 40 -5.66 -5.28 18.61
CA MET A 40 -4.23 -5.39 18.93
C MET A 40 -3.87 -6.81 19.38
N THR A 41 -4.69 -7.41 20.25
CA THR A 41 -4.52 -8.79 20.72
C THR A 41 -4.62 -9.78 19.57
N LEU A 42 -5.56 -9.58 18.61
CA LEU A 42 -5.69 -10.42 17.42
C LEU A 42 -4.44 -10.39 16.56
N VAL A 43 -3.89 -9.19 16.29
CA VAL A 43 -2.65 -9.05 15.48
C VAL A 43 -1.48 -9.74 16.16
N LEU A 44 -1.34 -9.58 17.49
CA LEU A 44 -0.29 -10.27 18.27
C LEU A 44 -0.49 -11.79 18.24
N ALA A 45 -1.73 -12.27 18.40
CA ALA A 45 -2.06 -13.69 18.36
C ALA A 45 -1.72 -14.31 16.98
N ILE A 46 -2.01 -13.62 15.87
CA ILE A 46 -1.61 -14.05 14.53
C ILE A 46 -0.08 -14.16 14.43
N GLY A 47 0.66 -13.14 14.87
CA GLY A 47 2.12 -13.16 14.87
C GLY A 47 2.69 -14.31 15.71
N CYS A 48 2.15 -14.55 16.90
CA CYS A 48 2.54 -15.67 17.75
C CYS A 48 2.20 -17.03 17.12
N ALA A 49 1.04 -17.16 16.49
CA ALA A 49 0.63 -18.38 15.80
C ALA A 49 1.55 -18.70 14.61
N LEU A 50 1.87 -17.68 13.79
CA LEU A 50 2.83 -17.82 12.69
C LEU A 50 4.21 -18.25 13.21
N LEU A 51 4.69 -17.61 14.28
CA LEU A 51 5.97 -17.95 14.89
C LEU A 51 5.98 -19.38 15.44
N TRP A 52 4.91 -19.80 16.11
CA TRP A 52 4.79 -21.15 16.65
C TRP A 52 4.79 -22.21 15.55
N GLN A 53 4.01 -22.00 14.50
CA GLN A 53 3.87 -22.95 13.41
C GLN A 53 5.11 -22.98 12.48
N SER A 54 5.87 -21.90 12.39
CA SER A 54 7.14 -21.83 11.65
C SER A 54 8.35 -22.38 12.42
N MET A 55 8.21 -22.64 13.73
CA MET A 55 9.33 -23.15 14.58
C MET A 55 10.07 -24.37 14.01
N PRO A 56 9.42 -25.40 13.43
CA PRO A 56 10.13 -26.52 12.83
C PRO A 56 11.05 -26.09 11.69
N ALA A 57 10.58 -25.16 10.82
CA ALA A 57 11.38 -24.66 9.71
C ALA A 57 12.50 -23.73 10.20
N ILE A 58 12.24 -22.85 11.14
CA ILE A 58 13.27 -21.97 11.77
C ILE A 58 14.41 -22.79 12.37
N LYS A 59 14.10 -23.91 13.05
CA LYS A 59 15.11 -24.78 13.64
C LYS A 59 15.90 -25.58 12.61
N ALA A 60 15.25 -25.99 11.50
CA ALA A 60 15.89 -26.78 10.45
C ALA A 60 16.71 -25.92 9.47
N LEU A 61 16.20 -24.76 9.08
CA LEU A 61 16.79 -23.91 8.04
C LEU A 61 17.63 -22.76 8.60
N GLY A 62 17.35 -22.35 9.85
CA GLY A 62 18.06 -21.26 10.53
C GLY A 62 17.96 -19.91 9.81
N PRO A 63 18.89 -18.97 10.08
CA PRO A 63 18.89 -17.64 9.43
C PRO A 63 19.17 -17.71 7.92
N GLY A 64 19.66 -18.84 7.41
CA GLY A 64 19.84 -19.07 5.98
C GLY A 64 18.54 -19.02 5.17
N PHE A 65 17.38 -19.22 5.80
CA PHE A 65 16.08 -19.08 5.16
C PHE A 65 15.84 -17.66 4.61
N VAL A 66 16.19 -16.62 5.37
CA VAL A 66 15.95 -15.23 4.96
C VAL A 66 16.84 -14.82 3.79
N THR A 67 18.05 -15.34 3.71
CA THR A 67 19.05 -15.01 2.69
C THR A 67 19.10 -15.98 1.52
N GLY A 68 18.51 -17.18 1.68
CA GLY A 68 18.46 -18.21 0.66
C GLY A 68 17.58 -17.79 -0.53
N HIS A 69 18.02 -18.18 -1.74
CA HIS A 69 17.32 -17.88 -2.99
C HIS A 69 16.66 -19.09 -3.62
N GLU A 70 17.08 -20.31 -3.23
CA GLU A 70 16.55 -21.56 -3.76
C GLU A 70 15.26 -21.96 -3.04
N TRP A 71 14.30 -22.46 -3.81
CA TRP A 71 13.10 -23.10 -3.28
C TRP A 71 12.89 -24.40 -4.03
N ASP A 72 13.23 -25.51 -3.40
CA ASP A 72 13.16 -26.84 -4.01
C ASP A 72 12.66 -27.84 -2.98
N ASP A 73 11.48 -28.37 -3.24
CA ASP A 73 10.80 -29.35 -2.39
C ASP A 73 11.49 -30.72 -2.44
N ALA A 74 12.20 -31.05 -3.55
CA ALA A 74 12.89 -32.31 -3.70
C ALA A 74 14.19 -32.39 -2.89
N THR A 75 14.92 -31.27 -2.79
CA THR A 75 16.17 -31.20 -2.03
C THR A 75 15.99 -30.70 -0.61
N GLY A 76 14.76 -30.25 -0.25
CA GLY A 76 14.44 -29.68 1.06
C GLY A 76 15.10 -28.32 1.35
N LYS A 77 15.54 -27.62 0.31
CA LYS A 77 16.12 -26.29 0.42
C LYS A 77 15.03 -25.22 0.26
N TYR A 78 14.87 -24.39 1.27
CA TYR A 78 13.89 -23.33 1.28
C TYR A 78 14.54 -21.99 1.61
N GLY A 79 14.28 -20.98 0.76
CA GLY A 79 14.78 -19.63 0.94
C GLY A 79 13.74 -18.56 0.57
N SER A 80 13.68 -17.48 1.34
CA SER A 80 12.68 -16.42 1.17
C SER A 80 13.16 -15.21 0.35
N ALA A 81 14.47 -15.10 0.10
CA ALA A 81 15.05 -13.89 -0.50
C ALA A 81 14.50 -13.56 -1.89
N ALA A 82 14.28 -14.56 -2.75
CA ALA A 82 13.71 -14.35 -4.07
C ALA A 82 12.27 -13.80 -4.01
N PHE A 83 11.45 -14.33 -3.11
CA PHE A 83 10.06 -13.92 -2.91
C PHE A 83 9.95 -12.53 -2.26
N LEU A 84 10.83 -12.25 -1.29
CA LEU A 84 10.90 -10.95 -0.62
C LEU A 84 11.34 -9.85 -1.59
N SER A 85 12.37 -10.12 -2.40
CA SER A 85 12.81 -9.18 -3.44
C SER A 85 11.70 -8.92 -4.45
N GLY A 86 10.99 -9.95 -4.93
CA GLY A 86 9.86 -9.79 -5.83
C GLY A 86 8.72 -8.95 -5.25
N THR A 87 8.40 -9.14 -3.97
CA THR A 87 7.41 -8.33 -3.27
C THR A 87 7.83 -6.87 -3.19
N LEU A 88 9.11 -6.60 -2.85
CA LEU A 88 9.64 -5.24 -2.75
C LEU A 88 9.71 -4.55 -4.11
N TYR A 89 10.16 -5.24 -5.17
CA TYR A 89 10.24 -4.67 -6.51
C TYR A 89 8.87 -4.36 -7.09
N SER A 90 7.93 -5.31 -7.05
CA SER A 90 6.58 -5.08 -7.61
C SER A 90 5.84 -3.96 -6.87
N SER A 91 5.88 -3.94 -5.53
CA SER A 91 5.28 -2.87 -4.75
C SER A 91 6.02 -1.53 -4.89
N GLY A 92 7.34 -1.56 -5.05
CA GLY A 92 8.15 -0.37 -5.34
C GLY A 92 7.77 0.29 -6.66
N ILE A 93 7.64 -0.50 -7.74
CA ILE A 93 7.18 -0.01 -9.05
C ILE A 93 5.76 0.56 -8.92
N ALA A 94 4.88 -0.14 -8.19
CA ALA A 94 3.51 0.30 -7.98
C ALA A 94 3.45 1.68 -7.33
N ILE A 95 4.21 1.92 -6.28
CA ILE A 95 4.26 3.21 -5.58
C ILE A 95 4.90 4.29 -6.46
N LEU A 96 6.00 3.99 -7.14
CA LEU A 96 6.70 4.95 -7.99
C LEU A 96 5.78 5.52 -9.09
N VAL A 97 4.89 4.68 -9.63
CA VAL A 97 3.95 5.09 -10.68
C VAL A 97 2.67 5.69 -10.08
N SER A 98 2.09 5.06 -9.07
CA SER A 98 0.78 5.46 -8.55
C SER A 98 0.82 6.77 -7.75
N VAL A 99 1.87 7.01 -6.94
CA VAL A 99 1.90 8.18 -6.04
C VAL A 99 1.83 9.51 -6.78
N PRO A 100 2.68 9.79 -7.80
CA PRO A 100 2.57 11.05 -8.53
C PRO A 100 1.21 11.22 -9.22
N ILE A 101 0.69 10.16 -9.82
CA ILE A 101 -0.62 10.20 -10.50
C ILE A 101 -1.73 10.46 -9.48
N SER A 102 -1.71 9.77 -8.35
CA SER A 102 -2.74 9.91 -7.31
C SER A 102 -2.73 11.28 -6.66
N ILE A 103 -1.55 11.82 -6.33
CA ILE A 103 -1.44 13.15 -5.72
C ILE A 103 -1.88 14.24 -6.70
N CYS A 104 -1.44 14.19 -7.96
CA CYS A 104 -1.87 15.15 -8.99
C CYS A 104 -3.38 15.08 -9.22
N SER A 105 -3.97 13.87 -9.30
CA SER A 105 -5.41 13.67 -9.45
C SER A 105 -6.19 14.19 -8.23
N ALA A 106 -5.69 13.96 -7.02
CA ALA A 106 -6.30 14.43 -5.79
C ALA A 106 -6.29 15.98 -5.71
N ILE A 107 -5.16 16.61 -6.05
CA ILE A 107 -5.05 18.07 -6.12
C ILE A 107 -6.05 18.62 -7.14
N PHE A 108 -6.10 18.04 -8.35
CA PHE A 108 -7.04 18.45 -9.36
C PHE A 108 -8.48 18.39 -8.85
N LEU A 109 -8.89 17.29 -8.22
CA LEU A 109 -10.24 17.09 -7.72
C LEU A 109 -10.58 17.95 -6.52
N ALA A 110 -9.63 18.21 -5.62
CA ALA A 110 -9.86 19.00 -4.42
C ALA A 110 -9.88 20.50 -4.72
N GLU A 111 -8.94 21.01 -5.53
CA GLU A 111 -8.65 22.43 -5.65
C GLU A 111 -9.06 23.04 -7.00
N LEU A 112 -8.98 22.27 -8.10
CA LEU A 112 -9.10 22.81 -9.46
C LEU A 112 -10.39 22.42 -10.16
N ALA A 113 -10.94 21.23 -9.88
CA ALA A 113 -12.08 20.70 -10.61
C ALA A 113 -13.37 21.50 -10.37
N PRO A 114 -14.09 21.93 -11.42
CA PRO A 114 -15.40 22.54 -11.28
C PRO A 114 -16.40 21.51 -10.72
N LYS A 115 -17.42 21.98 -10.01
CA LYS A 115 -18.39 21.14 -9.28
C LYS A 115 -19.06 20.07 -10.14
N TRP A 116 -19.34 20.36 -11.41
CA TRP A 116 -20.01 19.44 -12.32
C TRP A 116 -19.12 18.27 -12.78
N ILE A 117 -17.78 18.43 -12.79
CA ILE A 117 -16.81 17.38 -13.10
C ILE A 117 -16.41 16.62 -11.82
N ARG A 118 -16.27 17.33 -10.70
CA ARG A 118 -15.81 16.77 -9.44
C ARG A 118 -16.63 15.56 -9.00
N PHE A 119 -17.97 15.68 -9.02
CA PHE A 119 -18.85 14.62 -8.57
C PHE A 119 -18.74 13.32 -9.38
N PRO A 120 -18.88 13.33 -10.74
CA PRO A 120 -18.81 12.09 -11.52
C PRO A 120 -17.42 11.45 -11.49
N ILE A 121 -16.34 12.24 -11.51
CA ILE A 121 -14.98 11.66 -11.46
C ILE A 121 -14.72 11.04 -10.08
N THR A 122 -15.13 11.69 -9.00
CA THR A 122 -15.03 11.13 -7.65
C THR A 122 -15.76 9.79 -7.56
N PHE A 123 -17.01 9.74 -8.03
CA PHE A 123 -17.78 8.50 -8.05
C PHE A 123 -17.09 7.39 -8.86
N LEU A 124 -16.52 7.71 -10.03
CA LEU A 124 -15.78 6.75 -10.84
C LEU A 124 -14.51 6.23 -10.13
N ILE A 125 -13.78 7.10 -9.44
CA ILE A 125 -12.58 6.72 -8.67
C ILE A 125 -12.96 5.78 -7.51
N GLU A 126 -14.02 6.10 -6.79
CA GLU A 126 -14.53 5.25 -5.70
C GLU A 126 -15.04 3.90 -6.21
N LEU A 127 -15.70 3.89 -7.37
CA LEU A 127 -16.13 2.65 -8.04
C LEU A 127 -14.92 1.79 -8.45
N LEU A 128 -13.89 2.39 -9.05
CA LEU A 128 -12.66 1.68 -9.41
C LEU A 128 -11.95 1.11 -8.19
N ALA A 129 -11.91 1.85 -7.07
CA ALA A 129 -11.31 1.36 -5.83
C ALA A 129 -12.05 0.15 -5.21
N ALA A 130 -13.35 0.00 -5.52
CA ALA A 130 -14.20 -1.09 -5.03
C ALA A 130 -14.14 -2.35 -5.90
N ILE A 131 -13.51 -2.32 -7.08
CA ILE A 131 -13.41 -3.49 -7.96
C ILE A 131 -12.57 -4.59 -7.28
N PRO A 132 -13.04 -5.86 -7.28
CA PRO A 132 -12.26 -6.98 -6.76
C PRO A 132 -10.92 -7.16 -7.50
N SER A 133 -9.86 -7.46 -6.77
CA SER A 133 -8.50 -7.58 -7.34
C SER A 133 -8.38 -8.66 -8.43
N VAL A 134 -9.17 -9.73 -8.33
CA VAL A 134 -9.23 -10.79 -9.35
C VAL A 134 -9.65 -10.25 -10.73
N VAL A 135 -10.56 -9.26 -10.76
CA VAL A 135 -10.99 -8.64 -12.03
C VAL A 135 -9.83 -7.87 -12.68
N TYR A 136 -9.06 -7.14 -11.87
CA TYR A 136 -7.83 -6.50 -12.33
C TYR A 136 -6.81 -7.53 -12.85
N GLY A 137 -6.68 -8.67 -12.16
CA GLY A 137 -5.80 -9.77 -12.58
C GLY A 137 -6.20 -10.36 -13.94
N LEU A 138 -7.50 -10.64 -14.14
CA LEU A 138 -8.02 -11.11 -15.43
C LEU A 138 -7.81 -10.08 -16.54
N TRP A 139 -8.13 -8.82 -16.29
CA TRP A 139 -7.85 -7.74 -17.23
C TRP A 139 -6.34 -7.65 -17.54
N GLY A 140 -5.51 -7.85 -16.52
CA GLY A 140 -4.05 -7.88 -16.66
C GLY A 140 -3.57 -8.95 -17.62
N ILE A 141 -4.10 -10.17 -17.54
CA ILE A 141 -3.73 -11.27 -18.44
C ILE A 141 -4.14 -10.96 -19.88
N PHE A 142 -5.38 -10.53 -20.10
CA PHE A 142 -5.93 -10.41 -21.44
C PHE A 142 -5.61 -9.09 -22.15
N VAL A 143 -5.31 -8.03 -21.39
CA VAL A 143 -5.10 -6.69 -21.96
C VAL A 143 -3.71 -6.16 -21.63
N LEU A 144 -3.34 -6.08 -20.35
CA LEU A 144 -2.09 -5.44 -19.94
C LEU A 144 -0.86 -6.22 -20.43
N ILE A 145 -0.84 -7.55 -20.25
CA ILE A 145 0.28 -8.40 -20.67
C ILE A 145 0.53 -8.34 -22.17
N PRO A 146 -0.46 -8.56 -23.06
CA PRO A 146 -0.25 -8.42 -24.50
C PRO A 146 0.23 -7.02 -24.90
N LEU A 147 -0.37 -5.98 -24.30
CA LEU A 147 0.01 -4.59 -24.58
C LEU A 147 1.47 -4.32 -24.19
N LEU A 148 1.89 -4.77 -23.00
CA LEU A 148 3.26 -4.60 -22.53
C LEU A 148 4.25 -5.40 -23.38
N ARG A 149 3.93 -6.64 -23.71
CA ARG A 149 4.78 -7.49 -24.54
C ARG A 149 5.00 -6.85 -25.92
N ASP A 150 3.94 -6.49 -26.61
CA ASP A 150 4.00 -6.06 -28.01
C ASP A 150 4.48 -4.60 -28.17
N LYS A 151 4.13 -3.71 -27.25
CA LYS A 151 4.42 -2.27 -27.33
C LYS A 151 5.64 -1.81 -26.52
N VAL A 152 6.02 -2.54 -25.49
CA VAL A 152 7.10 -2.13 -24.59
C VAL A 152 8.26 -3.12 -24.62
N MET A 153 8.01 -4.40 -24.32
CA MET A 153 9.07 -5.38 -24.16
C MET A 153 9.74 -5.73 -25.48
N THR A 154 8.97 -6.09 -26.50
CA THR A 154 9.52 -6.45 -27.81
C THR A 154 10.33 -5.33 -28.46
N PRO A 155 9.83 -4.08 -28.55
CA PRO A 155 10.64 -2.97 -29.06
C PRO A 155 11.85 -2.63 -28.19
N ALA A 156 11.71 -2.73 -26.86
CA ALA A 156 12.81 -2.47 -25.95
C ALA A 156 13.95 -3.49 -26.12
N LEU A 157 13.63 -4.77 -26.19
CA LEU A 157 14.61 -5.85 -26.40
C LEU A 157 15.26 -5.81 -27.78
N ALA A 158 14.54 -5.35 -28.81
CA ALA A 158 15.07 -5.15 -30.16
C ALA A 158 15.96 -3.89 -30.28
N SER A 159 15.91 -2.97 -29.31
CA SER A 159 16.62 -1.69 -29.37
C SER A 159 18.11 -1.84 -29.06
N ALA A 160 18.97 -1.55 -30.04
CA ALA A 160 20.42 -1.50 -29.86
C ALA A 160 20.88 -0.42 -28.85
N THR A 161 20.05 0.57 -28.56
CA THR A 161 20.36 1.68 -27.63
C THR A 161 20.32 1.21 -26.17
N ILE A 162 19.42 0.31 -25.83
CA ILE A 162 19.30 -0.26 -24.46
C ILE A 162 20.54 -1.08 -24.12
N GLY A 163 21.13 -1.77 -25.09
CA GLY A 163 22.37 -2.53 -24.91
C GLY A 163 23.61 -1.69 -24.59
N LYS A 164 23.59 -0.38 -24.87
CA LYS A 164 24.74 0.53 -24.64
C LYS A 164 24.79 1.12 -23.24
N ILE A 165 23.70 1.13 -22.49
CA ILE A 165 23.61 1.68 -21.14
C ILE A 165 23.56 0.51 -20.16
N PRO A 166 24.62 0.24 -19.34
CA PRO A 166 24.69 -0.94 -18.49
C PRO A 166 23.52 -1.08 -17.51
N ILE A 167 23.11 0.03 -16.90
CA ILE A 167 21.97 0.07 -15.94
C ILE A 167 20.66 -0.24 -16.65
N LEU A 168 20.43 0.34 -17.83
CA LEU A 168 19.22 0.14 -18.62
C LEU A 168 19.15 -1.31 -19.16
N LYS A 169 20.32 -1.85 -19.53
CA LYS A 169 20.45 -3.24 -19.95
C LYS A 169 20.07 -4.20 -18.83
N SER A 170 20.57 -4.03 -17.62
CA SER A 170 20.26 -4.91 -16.49
C SER A 170 18.78 -4.83 -16.06
N LEU A 171 18.15 -3.66 -16.18
CA LEU A 171 16.76 -3.44 -15.83
C LEU A 171 15.75 -3.90 -16.88
N LEU A 172 16.07 -3.67 -18.16
CA LEU A 172 15.16 -3.93 -19.30
C LEU A 172 15.50 -5.19 -20.09
N THR A 173 16.45 -6.00 -19.64
CA THR A 173 16.66 -7.36 -20.13
C THR A 173 15.66 -8.30 -19.49
N GLY A 174 15.47 -9.47 -20.10
CA GLY A 174 14.62 -10.53 -19.59
C GLY A 174 14.00 -11.36 -20.70
N ALA A 175 13.20 -12.33 -20.32
CA ALA A 175 12.60 -13.27 -21.25
C ALA A 175 11.56 -12.66 -22.22
N GLY A 176 10.95 -11.52 -21.82
CA GLY A 176 10.00 -10.77 -22.69
C GLY A 176 8.72 -11.52 -23.06
N TYR A 177 8.37 -12.58 -22.33
CA TYR A 177 7.19 -13.41 -22.63
C TYR A 177 5.85 -12.73 -22.29
N GLY A 178 5.91 -11.62 -21.52
CA GLY A 178 4.73 -10.85 -21.11
C GLY A 178 4.49 -10.88 -19.62
N PRO A 179 4.18 -12.03 -18.97
CA PRO A 179 4.13 -12.10 -17.51
C PRO A 179 5.50 -11.72 -16.92
N SER A 180 5.51 -10.75 -16.00
CA SER A 180 6.76 -10.17 -15.55
C SER A 180 6.58 -9.33 -14.28
N MET A 181 7.71 -8.99 -13.66
CA MET A 181 7.77 -8.08 -12.53
C MET A 181 7.19 -6.70 -12.86
N LEU A 182 7.46 -6.21 -14.10
CA LEU A 182 6.91 -4.95 -14.60
C LEU A 182 5.38 -5.01 -14.72
N ALA A 183 4.84 -6.09 -15.30
CA ALA A 183 3.40 -6.27 -15.46
C ALA A 183 2.70 -6.27 -14.09
N ALA A 184 3.26 -6.98 -13.09
CA ALA A 184 2.75 -7.01 -11.74
C ALA A 184 2.79 -5.61 -11.07
N GLY A 185 3.92 -4.90 -11.17
CA GLY A 185 4.07 -3.57 -10.60
C GLY A 185 3.12 -2.53 -11.21
N LEU A 186 2.93 -2.56 -12.54
CA LEU A 186 2.00 -1.66 -13.23
C LEU A 186 0.54 -2.00 -12.92
N LEU A 187 0.19 -3.29 -12.86
CA LEU A 187 -1.15 -3.70 -12.45
C LEU A 187 -1.49 -3.22 -11.04
N LEU A 188 -0.56 -3.40 -10.11
CA LEU A 188 -0.67 -2.88 -8.76
C LEU A 188 -0.81 -1.35 -8.74
N ALA A 189 -0.02 -0.63 -9.56
CA ALA A 189 -0.13 0.81 -9.68
C ALA A 189 -1.53 1.26 -10.11
N ILE A 190 -2.10 0.62 -11.13
CA ILE A 190 -3.45 0.90 -11.61
C ILE A 190 -4.48 0.67 -10.51
N MET A 191 -4.35 -0.43 -9.76
CA MET A 191 -5.28 -0.81 -8.71
C MET A 191 -5.22 0.11 -7.48
N ILE A 192 -4.01 0.55 -7.07
CA ILE A 192 -3.88 1.39 -5.87
C ILE A 192 -4.05 2.88 -6.14
N THR A 193 -3.91 3.34 -7.40
CA THR A 193 -4.08 4.75 -7.78
C THR A 193 -5.44 5.32 -7.35
N PRO A 194 -6.59 4.72 -7.66
CA PRO A 194 -7.87 5.25 -7.24
C PRO A 194 -8.02 5.28 -5.72
N PHE A 195 -7.49 4.28 -5.02
CA PHE A 195 -7.52 4.20 -3.56
C PHE A 195 -6.72 5.35 -2.91
N ILE A 196 -5.47 5.58 -3.34
CA ILE A 196 -4.64 6.67 -2.83
C ILE A 196 -5.28 8.02 -3.20
N THR A 197 -5.79 8.18 -4.42
CA THR A 197 -6.42 9.43 -4.89
C THR A 197 -7.61 9.81 -4.01
N ALA A 198 -8.49 8.86 -3.68
CA ALA A 198 -9.66 9.13 -2.84
C ALA A 198 -9.25 9.63 -1.46
N ILE A 199 -8.32 8.96 -0.79
CA ILE A 199 -7.85 9.35 0.53
C ILE A 199 -7.12 10.71 0.49
N CYS A 200 -6.23 10.90 -0.49
CA CYS A 200 -5.52 12.18 -0.64
C CYS A 200 -6.47 13.34 -0.89
N ARG A 201 -7.51 13.16 -1.72
CA ARG A 201 -8.55 14.16 -1.97
C ARG A 201 -9.25 14.54 -0.66
N ASP A 202 -9.67 13.57 0.13
CA ASP A 202 -10.39 13.82 1.39
C ASP A 202 -9.51 14.57 2.40
N ILE A 203 -8.22 14.24 2.46
CA ILE A 203 -7.25 14.96 3.30
C ILE A 203 -7.10 16.41 2.83
N LEU A 204 -7.00 16.66 1.52
CA LEU A 204 -6.89 18.01 0.98
C LEU A 204 -8.16 18.83 1.26
N LEU A 205 -9.34 18.24 1.13
CA LEU A 205 -10.62 18.89 1.42
C LEU A 205 -10.80 19.17 2.93
N ALA A 206 -10.18 18.40 3.81
CA ALA A 206 -10.23 18.63 5.26
C ALA A 206 -9.40 19.83 5.73
N ILE A 207 -8.52 20.41 4.90
CA ILE A 207 -7.77 21.61 5.23
C ILE A 207 -8.74 22.81 5.34
N PRO A 208 -8.71 23.57 6.47
CA PRO A 208 -9.62 24.71 6.66
C PRO A 208 -9.53 25.76 5.56
N THR A 209 -10.68 26.25 5.07
CA THR A 209 -10.75 27.30 4.04
C THR A 209 -10.06 28.58 4.50
N MET A 210 -10.08 28.88 5.80
CA MET A 210 -9.41 30.05 6.39
C MET A 210 -7.92 30.13 6.05
N GLN A 211 -7.23 29.01 5.90
CA GLN A 211 -5.82 29.00 5.48
C GLN A 211 -5.66 29.43 4.01
N ARG A 212 -6.60 29.03 3.16
CA ARG A 212 -6.64 29.41 1.74
C ARG A 212 -6.97 30.89 1.59
N ASP A 213 -7.98 31.34 2.34
CA ASP A 213 -8.43 32.73 2.32
C ASP A 213 -7.35 33.69 2.85
N ALA A 214 -6.63 33.31 3.90
CA ALA A 214 -5.50 34.05 4.43
C ALA A 214 -4.36 34.17 3.40
N ALA A 215 -4.02 33.10 2.70
CA ALA A 215 -3.02 33.14 1.63
C ALA A 215 -3.45 34.04 0.48
N ALA A 216 -4.71 33.94 0.04
CA ALA A 216 -5.27 34.80 -0.99
C ALA A 216 -5.27 36.29 -0.56
N GLY A 217 -5.56 36.59 0.72
CA GLY A 217 -5.47 37.92 1.29
C GLY A 217 -4.07 38.53 1.27
N LEU A 218 -3.03 37.69 1.27
CA LEU A 218 -1.62 38.10 1.09
C LEU A 218 -1.22 38.23 -0.39
N GLY A 219 -2.16 38.06 -1.34
CA GLY A 219 -1.92 38.22 -2.77
C GLY A 219 -1.29 37.03 -3.46
N THR A 220 -1.32 35.83 -2.84
CA THR A 220 -0.80 34.60 -3.49
C THR A 220 -1.71 34.15 -4.64
N THR A 221 -1.10 33.60 -5.69
CA THR A 221 -1.83 32.91 -6.76
C THR A 221 -2.39 31.57 -6.26
N GLN A 222 -3.38 31.00 -6.95
CA GLN A 222 -3.95 29.71 -6.60
C GLN A 222 -2.88 28.59 -6.55
N ALA A 223 -1.95 28.58 -7.52
CA ALA A 223 -0.86 27.62 -7.55
C ALA A 223 0.08 27.77 -6.34
N GLU A 224 0.41 29.00 -5.95
CA GLU A 224 1.23 29.27 -4.77
C GLU A 224 0.53 28.85 -3.48
N THR A 225 -0.77 29.13 -3.36
CA THR A 225 -1.57 28.69 -2.21
C THR A 225 -1.54 27.16 -2.09
N ILE A 226 -1.75 26.44 -3.19
CA ILE A 226 -1.69 24.96 -3.20
C ILE A 226 -0.30 24.47 -2.79
N LEU A 227 0.76 24.96 -3.42
CA LEU A 227 2.12 24.46 -3.23
C LEU A 227 2.74 24.87 -1.89
N LYS A 228 2.48 26.10 -1.42
CA LYS A 228 3.14 26.67 -0.24
C LYS A 228 2.31 26.57 1.05
N VAL A 229 0.99 26.37 0.95
CA VAL A 229 0.09 26.36 2.12
C VAL A 229 -0.63 25.02 2.23
N VAL A 230 -1.40 24.62 1.21
CA VAL A 230 -2.26 23.43 1.28
C VAL A 230 -1.43 22.13 1.33
N LEU A 231 -0.50 21.94 0.39
CA LEU A 231 0.30 20.73 0.35
C LEU A 231 1.20 20.52 1.58
N PRO A 232 1.93 21.52 2.07
CA PRO A 232 2.69 21.37 3.32
C PRO A 232 1.79 21.03 4.51
N SER A 233 0.64 21.71 4.66
CA SER A 233 -0.31 21.42 5.74
C SER A 233 -0.91 20.03 5.64
N ALA A 234 -1.14 19.51 4.43
CA ALA A 234 -1.67 18.17 4.17
C ALA A 234 -0.59 17.07 4.22
N ALA A 235 0.70 17.40 4.14
CA ALA A 235 1.79 16.44 3.93
C ALA A 235 1.78 15.24 4.89
N PRO A 236 1.56 15.38 6.20
CA PRO A 236 1.50 14.23 7.10
C PRO A 236 0.38 13.25 6.73
N GLY A 237 -0.79 13.77 6.34
CA GLY A 237 -1.91 12.97 5.88
C GLY A 237 -1.64 12.29 4.53
N LEU A 238 -1.09 13.05 3.56
CA LEU A 238 -0.74 12.52 2.24
C LEU A 238 0.27 11.37 2.33
N ILE A 239 1.30 11.51 3.18
CA ILE A 239 2.26 10.42 3.43
C ILE A 239 1.51 9.21 4.03
N GLY A 240 0.57 9.45 4.96
CA GLY A 240 -0.28 8.38 5.52
C GLY A 240 -1.09 7.65 4.46
N ALA A 241 -1.71 8.37 3.52
CA ALA A 241 -2.46 7.79 2.41
C ALA A 241 -1.58 6.92 1.49
N VAL A 242 -0.38 7.41 1.16
CA VAL A 242 0.62 6.66 0.38
C VAL A 242 1.02 5.37 1.09
N MET A 243 1.24 5.43 2.42
CA MET A 243 1.60 4.25 3.21
C MET A 243 0.46 3.21 3.28
N LEU A 244 -0.79 3.65 3.35
CA LEU A 244 -1.94 2.75 3.25
C LEU A 244 -2.01 2.08 1.87
N GLY A 245 -1.77 2.83 0.80
CA GLY A 245 -1.68 2.29 -0.56
C GLY A 245 -0.52 1.29 -0.71
N PHE A 246 0.64 1.59 -0.12
CA PHE A 246 1.78 0.69 -0.11
C PHE A 246 1.46 -0.62 0.63
N GLY A 247 0.85 -0.54 1.81
CA GLY A 247 0.45 -1.72 2.57
C GLY A 247 -0.51 -2.62 1.78
N ARG A 248 -1.44 -2.01 1.03
CA ARG A 248 -2.33 -2.73 0.12
C ARG A 248 -1.58 -3.42 -1.02
N ALA A 249 -0.66 -2.71 -1.70
CA ALA A 249 0.15 -3.27 -2.78
C ALA A 249 1.06 -4.41 -2.28
N PHE A 250 1.64 -4.26 -1.08
CA PHE A 250 2.55 -5.22 -0.48
C PHE A 250 1.89 -6.56 -0.13
N GLY A 251 0.61 -6.52 0.25
CA GLY A 251 -0.18 -7.70 0.61
C GLY A 251 -1.03 -8.27 -0.53
N GLU A 252 -0.97 -7.70 -1.75
CA GLU A 252 -1.81 -8.15 -2.85
C GLU A 252 -1.39 -9.54 -3.34
N THR A 253 -2.36 -10.44 -3.37
CA THR A 253 -2.13 -11.85 -3.69
C THR A 253 -2.65 -12.19 -5.09
N MET A 254 -3.97 -12.07 -5.30
CA MET A 254 -4.65 -12.63 -6.47
C MET A 254 -4.28 -11.94 -7.77
N ALA A 255 -4.34 -10.60 -7.81
CA ALA A 255 -4.01 -9.86 -9.02
C ALA A 255 -2.55 -10.09 -9.45
N VAL A 256 -1.64 -10.09 -8.49
CA VAL A 256 -0.20 -10.31 -8.76
C VAL A 256 0.07 -11.72 -9.23
N THR A 257 -0.48 -12.73 -8.56
CA THR A 257 -0.31 -14.15 -8.95
C THR A 257 -0.66 -14.40 -10.42
N MET A 258 -1.66 -13.69 -10.93
CA MET A 258 -2.13 -13.87 -12.31
C MET A 258 -1.19 -13.28 -13.37
N VAL A 259 -0.37 -12.28 -13.04
CA VAL A 259 0.40 -11.51 -14.04
C VAL A 259 1.91 -11.55 -13.85
N ILE A 260 2.41 -11.98 -12.69
CA ILE A 260 3.84 -11.94 -12.36
C ILE A 260 4.65 -13.07 -13.03
N GLY A 261 3.98 -14.16 -13.43
CA GLY A 261 4.59 -15.31 -14.10
C GLY A 261 4.95 -16.47 -13.19
N ASN A 262 5.00 -16.29 -11.88
CA ASN A 262 5.19 -17.34 -10.85
C ASN A 262 6.39 -18.26 -11.09
N MET A 263 7.51 -17.67 -11.46
CA MET A 263 8.78 -18.38 -11.66
C MET A 263 9.84 -17.81 -10.74
N THR A 264 10.62 -18.66 -10.10
CA THR A 264 11.83 -18.24 -9.42
C THR A 264 12.88 -17.83 -10.45
N PRO A 265 13.56 -16.68 -10.27
CA PRO A 265 14.58 -16.24 -11.21
C PRO A 265 15.67 -17.31 -11.39
N ASN A 266 15.97 -17.62 -12.64
CA ASN A 266 16.94 -18.67 -13.00
C ASN A 266 18.39 -18.12 -13.04
N THR A 267 18.69 -17.09 -12.26
CA THR A 267 20.05 -16.55 -12.14
C THR A 267 20.80 -17.28 -11.03
N PRO A 268 22.13 -17.49 -11.17
CA PRO A 268 22.92 -18.14 -10.12
C PRO A 268 22.81 -17.48 -8.74
N ASP A 269 22.52 -16.18 -8.72
CA ASP A 269 22.36 -15.37 -7.50
C ASP A 269 20.89 -15.25 -7.07
N GLY A 270 19.93 -15.85 -7.77
CA GLY A 270 18.49 -15.75 -7.49
C GLY A 270 17.91 -14.33 -7.58
N ARG A 271 18.72 -13.37 -8.00
CA ARG A 271 18.37 -11.94 -8.08
C ARG A 271 18.21 -11.53 -9.53
N SER A 272 17.06 -11.76 -10.13
CA SER A 272 16.74 -11.04 -11.36
C SER A 272 16.28 -9.64 -11.00
N ILE A 273 17.09 -8.64 -11.38
CA ILE A 273 16.71 -7.22 -11.34
C ILE A 273 15.92 -6.86 -12.61
N ALA A 274 15.86 -7.78 -13.57
CA ALA A 274 15.24 -7.55 -14.86
C ALA A 274 13.71 -7.43 -14.73
N LEU A 275 13.19 -6.30 -15.15
CA LEU A 275 11.76 -5.97 -15.07
C LEU A 275 10.90 -6.84 -15.99
N PHE A 276 11.48 -7.38 -17.05
CA PHE A 276 10.79 -8.22 -18.05
C PHE A 276 10.85 -9.71 -17.73
N ASP A 277 11.54 -10.08 -16.65
CA ASP A 277 11.54 -11.46 -16.16
C ASP A 277 10.31 -11.75 -15.31
N PRO A 278 9.81 -12.99 -15.40
CA PRO A 278 8.84 -13.48 -14.43
C PRO A 278 9.45 -13.53 -13.02
N GLY A 279 8.61 -13.42 -12.02
CA GLY A 279 9.03 -13.42 -10.63
C GLY A 279 8.01 -14.09 -9.72
N TYR A 280 8.27 -14.02 -8.42
CA TYR A 280 7.36 -14.42 -7.37
C TYR A 280 7.28 -13.32 -6.30
N THR A 281 6.09 -13.07 -5.78
CA THR A 281 5.94 -12.38 -4.49
C THR A 281 5.71 -13.42 -3.38
N ILE A 282 5.92 -13.03 -2.12
CA ILE A 282 5.62 -13.90 -0.98
C ILE A 282 4.15 -14.33 -1.02
N ALA A 283 3.23 -13.37 -1.24
CA ALA A 283 1.81 -13.66 -1.27
C ALA A 283 1.41 -14.60 -2.41
N SER A 284 1.99 -14.43 -3.63
CA SER A 284 1.73 -15.31 -4.75
C SER A 284 2.32 -16.71 -4.55
N ALA A 285 3.50 -16.79 -3.92
CA ALA A 285 4.12 -18.06 -3.58
C ALA A 285 3.29 -18.88 -2.58
N MET A 286 2.79 -18.20 -1.54
CA MET A 286 1.88 -18.83 -0.58
C MET A 286 0.60 -19.34 -1.26
N ALA A 287 -0.04 -18.52 -2.13
CA ALA A 287 -1.26 -18.92 -2.83
C ALA A 287 -1.08 -20.15 -3.72
N ASN A 288 0.06 -20.25 -4.42
CA ASN A 288 0.31 -21.35 -5.35
C ASN A 288 0.82 -22.62 -4.65
N LYS A 289 1.80 -22.45 -3.74
CA LYS A 289 2.52 -23.58 -3.17
C LYS A 289 1.86 -24.21 -1.94
N PHE A 290 0.94 -23.48 -1.27
CA PHE A 290 0.33 -23.98 -0.03
C PHE A 290 -0.55 -25.22 -0.25
N THR A 291 -1.21 -25.31 -1.41
CA THR A 291 -2.05 -26.48 -1.78
C THR A 291 -1.24 -27.69 -2.18
N GLU A 292 0.01 -27.50 -2.61
CA GLU A 292 0.90 -28.57 -3.10
C GLU A 292 1.89 -29.01 -2.03
N ALA A 293 2.03 -28.26 -0.93
CA ALA A 293 3.03 -28.51 0.10
C ALA A 293 2.77 -29.81 0.85
N THR A 294 3.80 -30.63 0.95
CA THR A 294 3.77 -31.83 1.79
C THR A 294 3.76 -31.45 3.27
N PRO A 295 2.96 -32.19 4.10
CA PRO A 295 2.98 -31.98 5.54
C PRO A 295 4.39 -32.13 6.13
N GLY A 296 4.82 -31.18 6.97
CA GLY A 296 6.14 -31.19 7.60
C GLY A 296 6.93 -29.90 7.37
N ILE A 297 8.21 -30.02 6.98
CA ILE A 297 9.10 -28.86 6.83
C ILE A 297 8.65 -27.94 5.71
N ALA A 298 8.13 -28.46 4.58
CA ALA A 298 7.64 -27.66 3.47
C ALA A 298 6.49 -26.72 3.89
N THR A 299 5.48 -27.27 4.58
CA THR A 299 4.38 -26.47 5.12
C THR A 299 4.87 -25.45 6.16
N ALA A 300 5.79 -25.86 7.05
CA ALA A 300 6.36 -24.95 8.04
C ALA A 300 7.18 -23.82 7.40
N ALA A 301 7.91 -24.11 6.31
CA ALA A 301 8.66 -23.11 5.54
C ALA A 301 7.73 -22.09 4.83
N LEU A 302 6.57 -22.54 4.32
CA LEU A 302 5.57 -21.62 3.77
C LEU A 302 4.95 -20.72 4.86
N ILE A 303 4.74 -21.25 6.06
CA ILE A 303 4.27 -20.44 7.19
C ILE A 303 5.37 -19.47 7.64
N GLU A 304 6.64 -19.89 7.61
CA GLU A 304 7.78 -19.00 7.87
C GLU A 304 7.87 -17.88 6.82
N LEU A 305 7.56 -18.15 5.55
CA LEU A 305 7.45 -17.15 4.51
C LEU A 305 6.36 -16.11 4.84
N GLY A 306 5.22 -16.57 5.36
CA GLY A 306 4.16 -15.69 5.90
C GLY A 306 4.62 -14.85 7.09
N LEU A 307 5.44 -15.42 7.97
CA LEU A 307 6.05 -14.70 9.09
C LEU A 307 7.02 -13.62 8.58
N VAL A 308 7.84 -13.90 7.58
CA VAL A 308 8.74 -12.94 6.93
C VAL A 308 7.92 -11.78 6.33
N LEU A 309 6.81 -12.06 5.64
CA LEU A 309 5.91 -11.02 5.12
C LEU A 309 5.32 -10.17 6.25
N PHE A 310 4.86 -10.80 7.32
CA PHE A 310 4.29 -10.12 8.49
C PHE A 310 5.30 -9.19 9.15
N VAL A 311 6.51 -9.67 9.43
CA VAL A 311 7.58 -8.87 10.05
C VAL A 311 8.01 -7.74 9.11
N THR A 312 8.20 -8.00 7.83
CA THR A 312 8.60 -6.99 6.85
C THR A 312 7.54 -5.90 6.72
N SER A 313 6.25 -6.26 6.65
CA SER A 313 5.16 -5.28 6.60
C SER A 313 5.10 -4.44 7.88
N MET A 314 5.36 -5.03 9.04
CA MET A 314 5.40 -4.33 10.32
C MET A 314 6.57 -3.34 10.39
N LEU A 315 7.76 -3.75 9.92
CA LEU A 315 8.94 -2.87 9.82
C LEU A 315 8.68 -1.68 8.89
N ILE A 316 8.15 -1.93 7.70
CA ILE A 316 7.83 -0.87 6.73
C ILE A 316 6.83 0.12 7.33
N ASN A 317 5.76 -0.36 7.96
CA ASN A 317 4.78 0.49 8.63
C ASN A 317 5.39 1.31 9.78
N PHE A 318 6.32 0.73 10.53
CA PHE A 318 7.04 1.44 11.59
C PHE A 318 7.92 2.56 11.02
N PHE A 319 8.71 2.29 9.99
CA PHE A 319 9.53 3.30 9.32
C PHE A 319 8.66 4.40 8.69
N ALA A 320 7.57 4.03 8.05
CA ALA A 320 6.61 4.96 7.46
C ALA A 320 6.05 5.94 8.50
N ARG A 321 5.56 5.41 9.64
CA ARG A 321 5.05 6.25 10.74
C ARG A 321 6.14 7.16 11.32
N SER A 322 7.36 6.70 11.37
CA SER A 322 8.49 7.50 11.83
C SER A 322 8.78 8.67 10.89
N LEU A 323 8.72 8.43 9.56
CA LEU A 323 8.85 9.48 8.55
C LEU A 323 7.72 10.52 8.65
N VAL A 324 6.47 10.07 8.82
CA VAL A 324 5.31 10.98 9.03
C VAL A 324 5.53 11.89 10.24
N ARG A 325 5.99 11.32 11.37
CA ARG A 325 6.25 12.11 12.58
C ARG A 325 7.37 13.13 12.38
N LEU A 326 8.43 12.76 11.66
CA LEU A 326 9.53 13.68 11.34
C LEU A 326 9.08 14.81 10.41
N ALA A 327 8.28 14.50 9.39
CA ALA A 327 7.71 15.50 8.48
C ALA A 327 6.78 16.48 9.24
N ALA A 328 5.90 15.97 10.10
CA ALA A 328 5.00 16.78 10.90
C ALA A 328 5.74 17.75 11.83
N ARG A 329 6.84 17.31 12.45
CA ARG A 329 7.67 18.16 13.33
C ARG A 329 8.35 19.30 12.57
N ARG A 330 8.79 19.07 11.33
CA ARG A 330 9.44 20.12 10.50
C ARG A 330 8.47 21.19 10.00
N ILE A 331 7.19 20.88 9.92
CA ILE A 331 6.15 21.83 9.50
C ILE A 331 5.66 22.66 10.71
N ALA A 332 5.78 22.12 11.92
CA ALA A 332 5.38 22.78 13.16
C ALA A 332 6.48 23.69 13.77
N ALA A 333 7.73 23.57 13.28
CA ALA A 333 8.87 24.42 13.62
C ALA A 333 9.09 25.53 12.61
#